data_ff98c6d89255f2088b8aca77cf36c610
#
_entry.id   ff98c6d89255f2088b8aca77cf36c610
#
_cell.length_a   1.000
_cell.length_b   1.000
_cell.length_c   1.000
_cell.angle_alpha   90.00
_cell.angle_beta   90.00
_cell.angle_gamma   90.00
#
_symmetry.space_group_name_H-M   'P 1'
#
loop_
_entity.id
_entity.type
_entity.pdbx_description
1 polymer ?
#
loop_
_entity_poly.entity_id
_entity_poly.type
_entity_poly.pdbx_seq_one_letter_code
_entity_poly.pdbx_strand_id
1 'polypeptide(L)'
;RFSGVTGVQTCALPISEIYNALTTELTLDGRTRTITFETAQHLGDSIVRAISLQQTDGLVRGQAVVDTGAPISVPVGDGVKGHIFNVLGDALDVPNSEIKADTYWPIHRAAPGFAELEGSTEMLETGIKSIDLLTPYIKGGKIGLFGGAGVGKTVLIQEMITRVARNFGGTSVFTGVGERT
;
A
#
# COMPACT_ATOMS: atom_id res chain seq x y z
N ARG A 1 -21.27 -13.93 -9.78
CA ARG A 1 -22.33 -12.94 -9.50
C ARG A 1 -21.70 -11.72 -8.82
N PHE A 2 -21.79 -10.55 -9.44
CA PHE A 2 -21.52 -9.31 -8.71
C PHE A 2 -22.68 -9.02 -7.78
N SER A 3 -22.47 -9.00 -6.50
CA SER A 3 -23.40 -8.47 -5.53
C SER A 3 -22.70 -7.38 -4.74
N GLY A 4 -23.00 -6.15 -5.07
CA GLY A 4 -22.93 -4.91 -4.31
C GLY A 4 -21.66 -4.53 -3.56
N VAL A 5 -20.64 -5.27 -3.46
CA VAL A 5 -19.24 -4.98 -3.13
C VAL A 5 -18.45 -6.13 -3.72
N THR A 6 -17.99 -5.93 -4.93
CA THR A 6 -16.96 -6.71 -5.63
C THR A 6 -16.89 -8.21 -5.32
N GLY A 7 -17.85 -9.00 -5.85
CA GLY A 7 -17.70 -10.44 -5.95
C GLY A 7 -17.42 -10.81 -7.40
N VAL A 8 -16.32 -11.46 -7.68
CA VAL A 8 -15.99 -12.00 -8.99
C VAL A 8 -16.17 -13.52 -8.96
N GLN A 9 -16.93 -14.07 -9.90
CA GLN A 9 -17.04 -15.51 -10.08
C GLN A 9 -16.05 -15.94 -11.15
N THR A 10 -15.11 -16.80 -10.81
CA THR A 10 -14.24 -17.47 -11.76
C THR A 10 -14.76 -18.88 -12.00
N CYS A 11 -14.85 -19.30 -13.25
CA CYS A 11 -15.34 -20.64 -13.64
C CYS A 11 -14.19 -21.62 -13.89
N ALA A 12 -13.00 -21.36 -13.37
CA ALA A 12 -11.84 -22.22 -13.60
C ALA A 12 -11.31 -22.81 -12.26
N LEU A 13 -11.04 -24.10 -12.26
CA LEU A 13 -10.24 -24.75 -11.23
C LEU A 13 -8.77 -24.73 -11.67
N PRO A 14 -7.82 -24.48 -10.74
CA PRO A 14 -8.01 -24.21 -9.31
C PRO A 14 -8.61 -22.84 -9.03
N ILE A 15 -9.33 -22.73 -7.91
CA ILE A 15 -9.80 -21.44 -7.38
C ILE A 15 -8.60 -20.55 -7.07
N SER A 16 -8.73 -19.24 -7.34
CA SER A 16 -7.73 -18.24 -6.98
C SER A 16 -7.36 -18.32 -5.49
N GLU A 17 -6.09 -18.31 -5.18
CA GLU A 17 -5.63 -18.28 -3.79
C GLU A 17 -5.97 -16.94 -3.13
N ILE A 18 -6.08 -16.95 -1.78
CA ILE A 18 -6.27 -15.72 -1.02
C ILE A 18 -5.05 -14.82 -1.23
N TYR A 19 -5.32 -13.51 -1.41
CA TYR A 19 -4.37 -12.46 -1.77
C TYR A 19 -3.88 -12.46 -3.23
N ASN A 20 -4.26 -13.44 -4.07
CA ASN A 20 -3.93 -13.34 -5.48
C ASN A 20 -4.55 -12.10 -6.12
N ALA A 21 -3.78 -11.50 -7.01
CA ALA A 21 -4.24 -10.43 -7.87
C ALA A 21 -5.08 -10.99 -9.02
N LEU A 22 -6.26 -10.43 -9.20
CA LEU A 22 -7.14 -10.70 -10.32
C LEU A 22 -7.20 -9.46 -11.19
N THR A 23 -7.20 -9.64 -12.49
CA THR A 23 -7.24 -8.51 -13.43
C THR A 23 -8.39 -8.64 -14.42
N THR A 24 -8.95 -7.50 -14.83
CA THR A 24 -9.89 -7.42 -15.95
C THR A 24 -9.62 -6.16 -16.76
N GLU A 25 -9.89 -6.20 -18.03
CA GLU A 25 -9.78 -5.03 -18.90
C GLU A 25 -11.11 -4.30 -18.98
N LEU A 26 -11.11 -3.00 -18.77
CA LEU A 26 -12.27 -2.14 -18.88
C LEU A 26 -12.01 -1.07 -19.94
N THR A 27 -12.89 -1.04 -20.95
CA THR A 27 -12.87 0.03 -21.97
C THR A 27 -14.00 1.01 -21.68
N LEU A 28 -13.63 2.25 -21.41
CA LEU A 28 -14.54 3.37 -21.20
C LEU A 28 -14.10 4.55 -22.07
N ASP A 29 -15.03 5.12 -22.81
CA ASP A 29 -14.76 6.28 -23.67
C ASP A 29 -13.57 6.10 -24.62
N GLY A 30 -13.40 4.88 -25.14
CA GLY A 30 -12.32 4.52 -26.06
C GLY A 30 -10.95 4.34 -25.40
N ARG A 31 -10.87 4.41 -24.08
CA ARG A 31 -9.65 4.12 -23.31
C ARG A 31 -9.78 2.79 -22.60
N THR A 32 -8.81 1.92 -22.78
CA THR A 32 -8.72 0.64 -22.08
C THR A 32 -7.81 0.80 -20.88
N ARG A 33 -8.29 0.34 -19.72
CA ARG A 33 -7.51 0.27 -18.47
C ARG A 33 -7.67 -1.10 -17.85
N THR A 34 -6.62 -1.58 -17.21
CA THR A 34 -6.65 -2.80 -16.40
C THR A 34 -7.14 -2.44 -15.00
N ILE A 35 -8.15 -3.16 -14.53
CA ILE A 35 -8.63 -3.06 -13.14
C ILE A 35 -8.09 -4.26 -12.38
N THR A 36 -7.46 -3.99 -11.25
CA THR A 36 -6.88 -5.00 -10.38
C THR A 36 -7.72 -5.17 -9.12
N PHE A 37 -7.95 -6.43 -8.77
CA PHE A 37 -8.63 -6.85 -7.55
C PHE A 37 -7.71 -7.74 -6.74
N GLU A 38 -7.97 -7.83 -5.45
CA GLU A 38 -7.31 -8.78 -4.56
C GLU A 38 -8.34 -9.79 -4.05
N THR A 39 -8.02 -11.08 -4.11
CA THR A 39 -8.87 -12.14 -3.56
C THR A 39 -8.86 -12.05 -2.04
N ALA A 40 -10.02 -11.74 -1.45
CA ALA A 40 -10.15 -11.51 -0.02
C ALA A 40 -10.76 -12.72 0.73
N GLN A 41 -11.61 -13.51 0.07
CA GLN A 41 -12.33 -14.59 0.74
C GLN A 41 -12.84 -15.63 -0.27
N HIS A 42 -12.80 -16.90 0.11
CA HIS A 42 -13.51 -17.97 -0.57
C HIS A 42 -14.94 -18.08 -0.01
N LEU A 43 -15.93 -18.11 -0.88
CA LEU A 43 -17.35 -18.20 -0.51
C LEU A 43 -17.95 -19.59 -0.67
N GLY A 44 -17.17 -20.55 -1.18
CA GLY A 44 -17.69 -21.87 -1.60
C GLY A 44 -18.16 -21.84 -3.07
N ASP A 45 -18.55 -23.00 -3.58
CA ASP A 45 -19.09 -23.19 -4.94
C ASP A 45 -18.23 -22.53 -6.06
N SER A 46 -16.92 -22.59 -5.93
CA SER A 46 -15.96 -21.99 -6.85
C SER A 46 -16.14 -20.46 -7.00
N ILE A 47 -16.60 -19.80 -5.95
CA ILE A 47 -16.79 -18.34 -5.91
C ILE A 47 -15.79 -17.73 -4.93
N VAL A 48 -15.13 -16.65 -5.34
CA VAL A 48 -14.28 -15.82 -4.49
C VAL A 48 -14.88 -14.43 -4.35
N ARG A 49 -14.65 -13.81 -3.21
CA ARG A 49 -14.86 -12.38 -3.01
C ARG A 49 -13.52 -11.68 -3.19
N ALA A 50 -13.50 -10.69 -4.07
CA ALA A 50 -12.33 -9.87 -4.31
C ALA A 50 -12.63 -8.39 -4.05
N ILE A 51 -11.63 -7.64 -3.63
CA ILE A 51 -11.71 -6.21 -3.36
C ILE A 51 -11.00 -5.48 -4.49
N SER A 52 -11.68 -4.50 -5.10
CA SER A 52 -11.04 -3.63 -6.09
C SER A 52 -10.20 -2.55 -5.39
N LEU A 53 -9.00 -2.35 -5.89
CA LEU A 53 -8.10 -1.27 -5.46
C LEU A 53 -8.21 -0.02 -6.35
N GLN A 54 -9.09 -0.06 -7.34
CA GLN A 54 -9.34 1.01 -8.31
C GLN A 54 -10.84 1.25 -8.47
N GLN A 55 -11.19 2.34 -9.14
CA GLN A 55 -12.58 2.65 -9.46
C GLN A 55 -13.19 1.58 -10.37
N THR A 56 -14.40 1.16 -10.03
CA THR A 56 -15.11 0.04 -10.69
C THR A 56 -16.22 0.49 -11.64
N ASP A 57 -16.35 1.79 -11.87
CA ASP A 57 -17.37 2.33 -12.77
C ASP A 57 -17.20 1.75 -14.17
N GLY A 58 -18.31 1.23 -14.72
CA GLY A 58 -18.33 0.58 -16.04
C GLY A 58 -18.13 -0.93 -16.03
N LEU A 59 -17.84 -1.56 -14.91
CA LEU A 59 -17.79 -3.02 -14.82
C LEU A 59 -19.19 -3.64 -14.97
N VAL A 60 -19.28 -4.71 -15.75
CA VAL A 60 -20.54 -5.42 -16.03
C VAL A 60 -20.50 -6.87 -15.58
N ARG A 61 -21.66 -7.45 -15.32
CA ARG A 61 -21.78 -8.89 -15.01
C ARG A 61 -21.31 -9.73 -16.19
N GLY A 62 -20.63 -10.83 -15.89
CA GLY A 62 -20.13 -11.76 -16.90
C GLY A 62 -18.83 -11.31 -17.57
N GLN A 63 -18.26 -10.20 -17.16
CA GLN A 63 -16.95 -9.77 -17.62
C GLN A 63 -15.88 -10.78 -17.20
N ALA A 64 -15.00 -11.15 -18.13
CA ALA A 64 -13.91 -12.08 -17.86
C ALA A 64 -12.90 -11.46 -16.88
N VAL A 65 -12.42 -12.28 -15.95
CA VAL A 65 -11.40 -11.92 -14.99
C VAL A 65 -10.29 -12.96 -15.03
N VAL A 66 -9.06 -12.52 -15.05
CA VAL A 66 -7.87 -13.37 -15.11
C VAL A 66 -7.20 -13.38 -13.73
N ASP A 67 -6.92 -14.57 -13.23
CA ASP A 67 -6.06 -14.75 -12.06
C ASP A 67 -4.60 -14.67 -12.53
N THR A 68 -3.82 -13.81 -11.88
CA THR A 68 -2.40 -13.65 -12.19
C THR A 68 -1.53 -14.76 -11.60
N GLY A 69 -2.08 -15.55 -10.67
CA GLY A 69 -1.37 -16.61 -9.95
C GLY A 69 -0.36 -16.07 -8.91
N ALA A 70 -0.39 -14.79 -8.62
CA ALA A 70 0.52 -14.13 -7.67
C ALA A 70 -0.18 -13.00 -6.93
N PRO A 71 0.27 -12.66 -5.70
CA PRO A 71 -0.22 -11.50 -4.98
C PRO A 71 0.22 -10.19 -5.63
N ILE A 72 -0.50 -9.11 -5.31
CA ILE A 72 -0.09 -7.75 -5.68
C ILE A 72 1.28 -7.48 -5.09
N SER A 73 2.22 -7.04 -5.94
CA SER A 73 3.60 -6.79 -5.54
C SER A 73 4.01 -5.38 -5.96
N VAL A 74 4.83 -4.75 -5.12
CA VAL A 74 5.31 -3.39 -5.31
C VAL A 74 6.83 -3.37 -5.52
N PRO A 75 7.35 -2.41 -6.29
CA PRO A 75 8.79 -2.27 -6.48
C PRO A 75 9.47 -1.86 -5.17
N VAL A 76 10.65 -2.41 -4.92
CA VAL A 76 11.48 -2.07 -3.77
C VAL A 76 12.95 -1.94 -4.19
N GLY A 77 13.73 -1.23 -3.39
CA GLY A 77 15.14 -0.98 -3.63
C GLY A 77 15.49 0.51 -3.61
N ASP A 78 16.73 0.82 -3.92
CA ASP A 78 17.19 2.22 -3.92
C ASP A 78 16.56 3.06 -5.04
N GLY A 79 16.24 2.45 -6.15
CA GLY A 79 15.65 3.13 -7.30
C GLY A 79 14.20 3.58 -7.12
N VAL A 80 13.55 3.23 -6.00
CA VAL A 80 12.19 3.73 -5.69
C VAL A 80 12.21 4.98 -4.82
N LYS A 81 13.39 5.37 -4.30
CA LYS A 81 13.51 6.55 -3.43
C LYS A 81 13.26 7.83 -4.21
N GLY A 82 12.49 8.73 -3.59
CA GLY A 82 12.17 10.04 -4.18
C GLY A 82 10.97 10.01 -5.14
N HIS A 83 10.32 8.87 -5.30
CA HIS A 83 9.15 8.71 -6.16
C HIS A 83 7.86 8.51 -5.38
N ILE A 84 6.74 8.75 -6.06
CA ILE A 84 5.38 8.60 -5.51
C ILE A 84 4.71 7.42 -6.22
N PHE A 85 4.17 6.49 -5.44
CA PHE A 85 3.52 5.28 -5.95
C PHE A 85 2.06 5.22 -5.54
N ASN A 86 1.26 4.58 -6.39
CA ASN A 86 -0.09 4.15 -6.02
C ASN A 86 -0.04 2.82 -5.24
N VAL A 87 -1.20 2.33 -4.82
CA VAL A 87 -1.32 1.07 -4.07
C VAL A 87 -0.96 -0.19 -4.87
N LEU A 88 -0.85 -0.08 -6.18
CA LEU A 88 -0.45 -1.17 -7.07
C LEU A 88 1.06 -1.16 -7.39
N GLY A 89 1.78 -0.15 -6.91
CA GLY A 89 3.19 0.01 -7.18
C GLY A 89 3.52 0.76 -8.48
N ASP A 90 2.52 1.38 -9.12
CA ASP A 90 2.78 2.25 -10.27
C ASP A 90 3.24 3.62 -9.81
N ALA A 91 4.28 4.14 -10.44
CA ALA A 91 4.76 5.48 -10.19
C ALA A 91 3.76 6.51 -10.73
N LEU A 92 3.51 7.57 -9.96
CA LEU A 92 2.58 8.65 -10.31
C LEU A 92 3.29 9.89 -10.86
N ASP A 93 4.57 10.01 -10.63
CA ASP A 93 5.41 11.17 -10.98
C ASP A 93 6.26 10.94 -12.24
N VAL A 94 6.56 9.69 -12.56
CA VAL A 94 7.37 9.31 -13.73
C VAL A 94 6.78 8.05 -14.39
N PRO A 95 7.11 7.77 -15.66
CA PRO A 95 6.75 6.48 -16.28
C PRO A 95 7.36 5.30 -15.52
N ASN A 96 6.61 4.21 -15.35
CA ASN A 96 7.08 3.00 -14.66
C ASN A 96 8.38 2.42 -15.25
N SER A 97 8.64 2.66 -16.54
CA SER A 97 9.88 2.23 -17.21
C SER A 97 11.15 2.92 -16.70
N GLU A 98 11.02 4.06 -16.02
CA GLU A 98 12.14 4.79 -15.45
C GLU A 98 12.50 4.31 -14.04
N ILE A 99 11.59 3.60 -13.38
CA ILE A 99 11.81 3.05 -12.05
C ILE A 99 12.76 1.84 -12.13
N LYS A 100 13.91 1.97 -11.51
CA LYS A 100 14.91 0.91 -11.41
C LYS A 100 14.70 0.13 -10.10
N ALA A 101 13.69 -0.73 -10.08
CA ALA A 101 13.45 -1.58 -8.93
C ALA A 101 14.49 -2.71 -8.86
N ASP A 102 15.04 -2.97 -7.67
CA ASP A 102 15.94 -4.10 -7.46
C ASP A 102 15.15 -5.41 -7.46
N THR A 103 13.97 -5.40 -6.87
CA THR A 103 13.05 -6.54 -6.80
C THR A 103 11.63 -6.07 -6.53
N TYR A 104 10.68 -7.02 -6.53
CA TYR A 104 9.28 -6.77 -6.19
C TYR A 104 8.90 -7.58 -4.96
N TRP A 105 8.21 -6.95 -4.03
CA TRP A 105 7.72 -7.60 -2.83
C TRP A 105 6.20 -7.62 -2.79
N PRO A 106 5.60 -8.76 -2.37
CA PRO A 106 4.16 -8.81 -2.15
C PRO A 106 3.77 -7.84 -1.04
N ILE A 107 2.60 -7.20 -1.20
CA ILE A 107 2.08 -6.24 -0.20
C ILE A 107 1.74 -6.91 1.13
N HIS A 108 1.40 -8.22 1.11
CA HIS A 108 1.21 -9.03 2.30
C HIS A 108 2.49 -9.78 2.63
N ARG A 109 3.20 -9.31 3.64
CA ARG A 109 4.41 -9.95 4.16
C ARG A 109 4.29 -10.22 5.66
N ALA A 110 4.88 -11.32 6.10
CA ALA A 110 5.02 -11.58 7.52
C ALA A 110 5.90 -10.51 8.18
N ALA A 111 5.54 -10.11 9.40
CA ALA A 111 6.41 -9.26 10.22
C ALA A 111 7.67 -10.02 10.61
N PRO A 112 8.81 -9.32 10.88
CA PRO A 112 9.99 -9.94 11.43
C PRO A 112 9.68 -10.74 12.70
N GLY A 113 10.34 -11.88 12.86
CA GLY A 113 10.21 -12.71 14.06
C GLY A 113 10.75 -11.98 15.29
N PHE A 114 10.28 -12.38 16.49
CA PHE A 114 10.72 -11.73 17.73
C PHE A 114 12.25 -11.75 17.92
N ALA A 115 12.91 -12.83 17.49
CA ALA A 115 14.37 -12.97 17.56
C ALA A 115 15.15 -12.02 16.64
N GLU A 116 14.48 -11.44 15.65
CA GLU A 116 15.06 -10.49 14.70
C GLU A 116 14.88 -9.03 15.14
N LEU A 117 14.11 -8.82 16.22
CA LEU A 117 13.85 -7.48 16.75
C LEU A 117 15.00 -7.03 17.63
N GLU A 118 15.46 -5.82 17.39
CA GLU A 118 16.47 -5.17 18.22
C GLU A 118 15.84 -4.70 19.55
N GLY A 119 16.37 -5.17 20.67
CA GLY A 119 15.89 -4.81 22.03
C GLY A 119 16.39 -3.46 22.55
N SER A 120 16.65 -2.50 21.66
CA SER A 120 17.17 -1.18 22.03
C SER A 120 16.06 -0.26 22.57
N THR A 121 16.35 0.44 23.68
CA THR A 121 15.51 1.50 24.25
C THR A 121 16.09 2.90 24.01
N GLU A 122 16.79 3.07 22.89
CA GLU A 122 17.42 4.33 22.53
C GLU A 122 16.38 5.37 22.11
N MET A 123 16.53 6.61 22.59
CA MET A 123 15.64 7.71 22.24
C MET A 123 15.90 8.18 20.80
N LEU A 124 14.81 8.44 20.05
CA LEU A 124 14.86 9.12 18.77
C LEU A 124 14.73 10.64 19.00
N GLU A 125 15.81 11.35 18.82
CA GLU A 125 15.80 12.82 18.90
C GLU A 125 15.11 13.42 17.68
N THR A 126 13.91 13.97 17.90
CA THR A 126 13.12 14.59 16.83
C THR A 126 13.57 16.03 16.55
N GLY A 127 14.27 16.67 17.50
CA GLY A 127 14.62 18.08 17.48
C GLY A 127 13.43 19.02 17.77
N ILE A 128 12.27 18.46 18.13
CA ILE A 128 11.10 19.21 18.57
C ILE A 128 11.09 19.21 20.10
N LYS A 129 11.43 20.33 20.71
CA LYS A 129 11.65 20.43 22.16
C LYS A 129 10.53 19.86 23.01
N SER A 130 9.28 20.10 22.63
CA SER A 130 8.13 19.62 23.39
C SER A 130 7.99 18.09 23.34
N ILE A 131 8.36 17.46 22.22
CA ILE A 131 8.34 16.01 22.08
C ILE A 131 9.51 15.42 22.84
N ASP A 132 10.73 15.85 22.56
CA ASP A 132 11.94 15.29 23.11
C ASP A 132 12.00 15.40 24.62
N LEU A 133 11.41 16.49 25.20
CA LEU A 133 11.41 16.72 26.62
C LEU A 133 10.24 16.05 27.37
N LEU A 134 9.03 16.09 26.80
CA LEU A 134 7.82 15.70 27.53
C LEU A 134 7.29 14.32 27.12
N THR A 135 7.51 13.90 25.89
CA THR A 135 7.02 12.64 25.32
C THR A 135 8.04 12.04 24.36
N PRO A 136 9.25 11.69 24.84
CA PRO A 136 10.33 11.25 23.96
C PRO A 136 9.94 9.98 23.18
N TYR A 137 10.37 9.93 21.93
CA TYR A 137 10.13 8.78 21.06
C TYR A 137 11.27 7.78 21.19
N ILE A 138 10.94 6.50 21.12
CA ILE A 138 11.91 5.41 21.16
C ILE A 138 12.15 4.93 19.72
N LYS A 139 13.40 4.71 19.33
CA LYS A 139 13.76 4.09 18.05
C LYS A 139 13.10 2.72 17.92
N GLY A 140 12.50 2.43 16.76
CA GLY A 140 11.71 1.22 16.54
C GLY A 140 10.32 1.19 17.17
N GLY A 141 9.92 2.26 17.87
CA GLY A 141 8.63 2.40 18.51
C GLY A 141 7.49 2.73 17.53
N LYS A 142 6.26 2.53 17.97
CA LYS A 142 5.04 2.95 17.28
C LYS A 142 4.47 4.17 18.00
N ILE A 143 4.25 5.25 17.26
CA ILE A 143 3.85 6.55 17.82
C ILE A 143 2.53 6.97 17.19
N GLY A 144 1.55 7.35 18.00
CA GLY A 144 0.27 7.86 17.56
C GLY A 144 0.15 9.37 17.77
N LEU A 145 -0.21 10.12 16.73
CA LEU A 145 -0.54 11.53 16.77
C LEU A 145 -2.03 11.70 16.55
N PHE A 146 -2.76 12.08 17.61
CA PHE A 146 -4.20 12.23 17.57
C PHE A 146 -4.58 13.71 17.68
N GLY A 147 -5.62 14.10 16.97
CA GLY A 147 -6.15 15.47 17.01
C GLY A 147 -7.21 15.69 15.95
N GLY A 148 -8.02 16.72 16.11
CA GLY A 148 -9.04 17.14 15.13
C GLY A 148 -8.44 17.63 13.80
N ALA A 149 -9.28 18.05 12.89
CA ALA A 149 -8.86 18.67 11.64
C ALA A 149 -8.16 20.02 11.91
N GLY A 150 -7.11 20.33 11.17
CA GLY A 150 -6.45 21.64 11.21
C GLY A 150 -5.55 21.90 12.41
N VAL A 151 -5.29 20.92 13.27
CA VAL A 151 -4.44 21.09 14.47
C VAL A 151 -2.94 20.92 14.21
N GLY A 152 -2.52 20.74 12.96
CA GLY A 152 -1.11 20.69 12.59
C GLY A 152 -0.45 19.30 12.59
N LYS A 153 -1.23 18.20 12.65
CA LYS A 153 -0.68 16.83 12.61
C LYS A 153 0.26 16.60 11.43
N THR A 154 -0.20 16.94 10.23
CA THR A 154 0.57 16.76 8.99
C THR A 154 1.83 17.60 8.98
N VAL A 155 1.76 18.84 9.48
CA VAL A 155 2.93 19.73 9.59
C VAL A 155 3.98 19.13 10.53
N LEU A 156 3.55 18.56 11.66
CA LEU A 156 4.44 17.90 12.60
C LEU A 156 5.13 16.67 11.99
N ILE A 157 4.38 15.86 11.24
CA ILE A 157 4.92 14.70 10.52
C ILE A 157 5.95 15.14 9.46
N GLN A 158 5.63 16.16 8.67
CA GLN A 158 6.53 16.70 7.64
C GLN A 158 7.83 17.23 8.28
N GLU A 159 7.73 17.92 9.41
CA GLU A 159 8.90 18.42 10.12
C GLU A 159 9.78 17.27 10.64
N MET A 160 9.19 16.22 11.19
CA MET A 160 9.92 15.03 11.62
C MET A 160 10.61 14.32 10.44
N ILE A 161 9.93 14.14 9.30
CA ILE A 161 10.52 13.57 8.10
C ILE A 161 11.74 14.37 7.65
N THR A 162 11.59 15.69 7.59
CA THR A 162 12.68 16.60 7.18
C THR A 162 13.88 16.49 8.11
N ARG A 163 13.66 16.43 9.41
CA ARG A 163 14.73 16.34 10.42
C ARG A 163 15.43 14.99 10.37
N VAL A 164 14.68 13.89 10.27
CA VAL A 164 15.27 12.56 10.14
C VAL A 164 16.13 12.46 8.88
N ALA A 165 15.65 12.97 7.76
CA ALA A 165 16.42 12.96 6.51
C ALA A 165 17.72 13.79 6.61
N ARG A 166 17.64 14.99 7.21
CA ARG A 166 18.79 15.91 7.32
C ARG A 166 19.81 15.49 8.36
N ASN A 167 19.36 15.04 9.54
CA ASN A 167 20.24 14.80 10.67
C ASN A 167 20.81 13.38 10.71
N PHE A 168 20.07 12.40 10.19
CA PHE A 168 20.45 11.00 10.29
C PHE A 168 20.70 10.33 8.94
N GLY A 169 20.53 11.04 7.83
CA GLY A 169 20.68 10.47 6.48
C GLY A 169 19.73 9.30 6.19
N GLY A 170 18.65 9.21 6.97
CA GLY A 170 17.69 8.12 6.88
C GLY A 170 16.72 8.25 5.70
N THR A 171 16.03 7.16 5.37
CA THR A 171 14.95 7.14 4.39
C THR A 171 13.62 7.23 5.13
N SER A 172 12.74 8.10 4.68
CA SER A 172 11.39 8.24 5.19
C SER A 172 10.39 7.75 4.16
N VAL A 173 9.41 6.96 4.61
CA VAL A 173 8.30 6.51 3.77
C VAL A 173 7.02 7.13 4.33
N PHE A 174 6.32 7.89 3.50
CA PHE A 174 5.04 8.47 3.86
C PHE A 174 3.91 7.73 3.12
N THR A 175 2.89 7.33 3.86
CA THR A 175 1.69 6.69 3.29
C THR A 175 0.47 7.53 3.63
N GLY A 176 -0.27 7.97 2.61
CA GLY A 176 -1.53 8.69 2.76
C GLY A 176 -2.72 7.75 2.64
N VAL A 177 -3.56 7.69 3.67
CA VAL A 177 -4.83 6.95 3.65
C VAL A 177 -5.93 7.88 4.13
N GLY A 178 -6.87 8.26 3.23
CA GLY A 178 -7.96 9.16 3.56
C GLY A 178 -7.53 10.61 3.86
N GLU A 179 -6.32 10.98 3.51
CA GLU A 179 -5.82 12.35 3.62
C GLU A 179 -6.33 13.20 2.42
N ARG A 180 -6.40 14.52 2.62
CA ARG A 180 -6.68 15.45 1.52
C ARG A 180 -5.48 15.49 0.58
N THR A 181 -5.75 15.22 -0.69
CA THR A 181 -4.83 15.50 -1.80
C THR A 181 -4.84 16.97 -2.15
#